data_7658855b7889f78bc36b35a22b07b9eb
#
_entry.id   7658855b7889f78bc36b35a22b07b9eb
#
_cell.length_a   1.000
_cell.length_b   1.000
_cell.length_c   1.000
_cell.angle_alpha   90.00
_cell.angle_beta   90.00
_cell.angle_gamma   90.00
#
_symmetry.space_group_name_H-M   'P 1'
#
loop_
_entity.id
_entity.type
_entity.pdbx_description
1 polymer ?
#
loop_
_entity_poly.entity_id
_entity_poly.type
_entity_poly.pdbx_seq_one_letter_code
_entity_poly.pdbx_strand_id
1 'polypeptide(L)'
;VYKRQAAGYNNIFVETVGVGQSETAVHSMVDFFLLLQVAGTGDELQGIKRGIMEMADGIVINKADGDNVHRAQLAQAQFRSALHLFPPTESGWTPEVLTYSGYYGLGIDEVWDMIDRYFEFVRNNGYLMAKRLRQARYWMYETINESLRSDFYDNSSIQEMLRKCEEGVTLNEMTSFEAARRALELYETIRHK
;
A
#
# COMPACT_ATOMS: atom_id res chain seq x y z
N VAL A 1 -10.17 6.52 -3.48
CA VAL A 1 -10.04 7.55 -2.43
C VAL A 1 -10.62 8.87 -2.92
N TYR A 2 -10.14 9.47 -4.01
CA TYR A 2 -10.55 10.81 -4.50
C TYR A 2 -12.07 10.96 -4.73
N LYS A 3 -12.75 9.95 -5.31
CA LYS A 3 -14.22 9.98 -5.51
C LYS A 3 -14.98 10.11 -4.19
N ARG A 4 -14.52 9.47 -3.11
CA ARG A 4 -15.14 9.52 -1.79
C ARG A 4 -14.85 10.84 -1.08
N GLN A 5 -13.65 11.41 -1.25
CA GLN A 5 -13.33 12.76 -0.77
C GLN A 5 -14.20 13.81 -1.46
N ALA A 6 -14.37 13.71 -2.77
CA ALA A 6 -15.28 14.60 -3.53
C ALA A 6 -16.74 14.46 -3.10
N ALA A 7 -17.15 13.31 -2.57
CA ALA A 7 -18.48 13.08 -2.00
C ALA A 7 -18.63 13.60 -0.56
N GLY A 8 -17.61 14.25 0.02
CA GLY A 8 -17.66 14.92 1.32
C GLY A 8 -17.37 14.04 2.53
N TYR A 9 -16.82 12.84 2.35
CA TYR A 9 -16.39 12.01 3.48
C TYR A 9 -15.11 12.56 4.12
N ASN A 10 -15.15 12.80 5.42
CA ASN A 10 -14.00 13.30 6.19
C ASN A 10 -13.00 12.18 6.52
N ASN A 11 -13.50 10.97 6.81
CA ASN A 11 -12.69 9.80 7.11
C ASN A 11 -12.97 8.70 6.09
N ILE A 12 -11.90 8.16 5.49
CA ILE A 12 -11.97 7.12 4.49
C ILE A 12 -11.01 6.00 4.90
N PHE A 13 -11.55 4.82 5.17
CA PHE A 13 -10.77 3.63 5.42
C PHE A 13 -10.52 2.88 4.12
N VAL A 14 -9.26 2.49 3.93
CA VAL A 14 -8.82 1.62 2.84
C VAL A 14 -8.28 0.35 3.48
N GLU A 15 -9.01 -0.72 3.35
CA GLU A 15 -8.62 -2.03 3.86
C GLU A 15 -8.00 -2.86 2.75
N THR A 16 -6.91 -3.56 3.07
CA THR A 16 -6.30 -4.58 2.21
C THR A 16 -6.46 -5.95 2.84
N VAL A 17 -6.83 -6.94 2.04
CA VAL A 17 -6.95 -8.32 2.47
C VAL A 17 -5.66 -9.05 2.09
N GLY A 18 -4.94 -9.52 3.11
CA GLY A 18 -3.82 -10.44 2.94
C GLY A 18 -2.52 -9.80 2.47
N VAL A 19 -1.53 -10.66 2.33
CA VAL A 19 -0.16 -10.36 2.00
C VAL A 19 0.06 -10.42 0.48
N GLY A 20 0.36 -9.33 -0.14
CA GLY A 20 0.78 -9.32 -1.54
C GLY A 20 0.95 -7.92 -2.07
N GLN A 21 2.10 -7.34 -2.09
CA GLN A 21 2.53 -6.07 -2.72
C GLN A 21 1.53 -4.89 -2.81
N SER A 22 0.27 -5.11 -2.37
CA SER A 22 -0.79 -4.09 -2.30
C SER A 22 -0.55 -3.07 -1.18
N GLU A 23 0.29 -3.41 -0.20
CA GLU A 23 0.60 -2.56 0.95
C GLU A 23 1.31 -1.28 0.54
N THR A 24 2.27 -1.38 -0.40
CA THR A 24 2.96 -0.20 -0.96
C THR A 24 2.02 0.71 -1.75
N ALA A 25 1.10 0.11 -2.52
CA ALA A 25 0.10 0.86 -3.24
C ALA A 25 -0.86 1.59 -2.28
N VAL A 26 -1.30 0.92 -1.21
CA VAL A 26 -2.15 1.55 -0.18
C VAL A 26 -1.41 2.66 0.56
N HIS A 27 -0.16 2.43 0.99
CA HIS A 27 0.64 3.46 1.63
C HIS A 27 0.76 4.72 0.76
N SER A 28 0.86 4.56 -0.57
CA SER A 28 0.93 5.69 -1.51
C SER A 28 -0.37 6.49 -1.65
N MET A 29 -1.49 6.04 -1.09
CA MET A 29 -2.79 6.69 -1.24
C MET A 29 -3.46 7.09 0.08
N VAL A 30 -2.86 6.75 1.24
CA VAL A 30 -3.40 7.06 2.56
C VAL A 30 -2.57 8.09 3.29
N ASP A 31 -3.23 8.90 4.11
CA ASP A 31 -2.56 9.90 4.94
C ASP A 31 -1.92 9.28 6.19
N PHE A 32 -2.54 8.21 6.72
CA PHE A 32 -2.08 7.42 7.86
C PHE A 32 -2.11 5.94 7.51
N PHE A 33 -1.02 5.22 7.75
CA PHE A 33 -0.92 3.77 7.50
C PHE A 33 -0.91 3.01 8.83
N LEU A 34 -2.03 2.37 9.15
CA LEU A 34 -2.21 1.56 10.34
C LEU A 34 -1.92 0.10 10.04
N LEU A 35 -0.92 -0.47 10.70
CA LEU A 35 -0.61 -1.89 10.61
C LEU A 35 -1.38 -2.65 11.70
N LEU A 36 -2.33 -3.51 11.27
CA LEU A 36 -3.11 -4.38 12.15
C LEU A 36 -2.41 -5.73 12.30
N GLN A 37 -2.19 -6.14 13.54
CA GLN A 37 -1.59 -7.43 13.89
C GLN A 37 -2.48 -8.19 14.86
N VAL A 38 -2.29 -9.51 14.94
CA VAL A 38 -2.99 -10.39 15.87
C VAL A 38 -1.94 -11.15 16.70
N ALA A 39 -2.05 -11.09 18.02
CA ALA A 39 -1.18 -11.84 18.91
C ALA A 39 -1.52 -13.33 18.94
N GLY A 40 -0.50 -14.19 19.07
CA GLY A 40 -0.67 -15.63 19.28
C GLY A 40 -0.64 -16.49 18.03
N THR A 41 -0.20 -15.97 16.90
CA THR A 41 -0.06 -16.72 15.63
C THR A 41 1.30 -17.41 15.46
N GLY A 42 2.23 -17.27 16.41
CA GLY A 42 3.59 -17.81 16.37
C GLY A 42 4.65 -16.73 16.43
N ASP A 43 5.71 -16.84 15.64
CA ASP A 43 6.77 -15.82 15.60
C ASP A 43 6.28 -14.60 14.80
N GLU A 44 5.62 -13.69 15.52
CA GLU A 44 4.87 -12.57 14.98
C GLU A 44 5.75 -11.58 14.20
N LEU A 45 7.03 -11.45 14.60
CA LEU A 45 7.99 -10.60 13.91
C LEU A 45 8.60 -11.26 12.66
N GLN A 46 8.76 -12.59 12.64
CA GLN A 46 9.36 -13.27 11.47
C GLN A 46 8.40 -13.34 10.29
N GLY A 47 7.09 -13.36 10.53
CA GLY A 47 6.07 -13.35 9.47
C GLY A 47 5.87 -12.00 8.80
N ILE A 48 6.37 -10.92 9.39
CA ILE A 48 6.14 -9.56 8.89
C ILE A 48 7.34 -9.10 8.07
N LYS A 49 7.09 -8.72 6.84
CA LYS A 49 8.12 -8.11 6.00
C LYS A 49 8.56 -6.79 6.64
N ARG A 50 9.86 -6.65 6.88
CA ARG A 50 10.49 -5.46 7.45
C ARG A 50 9.98 -4.16 6.80
N GLY A 51 9.84 -4.16 5.47
CA GLY A 51 9.37 -2.99 4.73
C GLY A 51 7.97 -2.51 5.10
N ILE A 52 7.05 -3.41 5.53
CA ILE A 52 5.71 -2.99 5.96
C ILE A 52 5.77 -2.27 7.30
N MET A 53 6.62 -2.74 8.22
CA MET A 53 6.83 -2.07 9.51
C MET A 53 7.44 -0.67 9.34
N GLU A 54 8.37 -0.51 8.40
CA GLU A 54 9.00 0.79 8.09
C GLU A 54 7.99 1.80 7.53
N MET A 55 6.92 1.33 6.88
CA MET A 55 5.86 2.19 6.32
C MET A 55 4.77 2.55 7.34
N ALA A 56 4.70 1.87 8.48
CA ALA A 56 3.62 2.05 9.45
C ALA A 56 3.75 3.37 10.20
N ASP A 57 2.68 4.17 10.20
CA ASP A 57 2.54 5.35 11.05
C ASP A 57 2.03 4.98 12.46
N GLY A 58 1.43 3.79 12.61
CA GLY A 58 1.03 3.18 13.87
C GLY A 58 0.85 1.68 13.72
N ILE A 59 1.07 0.94 14.79
CA ILE A 59 0.89 -0.52 14.86
C ILE A 59 -0.10 -0.84 15.97
N VAL A 60 -1.09 -1.68 15.69
CA VAL A 60 -2.05 -2.10 16.70
C VAL A 60 -2.20 -3.63 16.70
N ILE A 61 -2.25 -4.19 17.90
CA ILE A 61 -2.32 -5.62 18.12
C ILE A 61 -3.69 -5.96 18.63
N ASN A 62 -4.46 -6.64 17.77
CA ASN A 62 -5.82 -7.06 18.03
C ASN A 62 -5.89 -8.32 18.90
N LYS A 63 -7.09 -8.62 19.39
CA LYS A 63 -7.42 -9.73 20.28
C LYS A 63 -6.68 -9.66 21.63
N ALA A 64 -6.50 -8.43 22.13
CA ALA A 64 -5.91 -8.19 23.46
C ALA A 64 -6.99 -8.34 24.55
N ASP A 65 -7.58 -9.52 24.63
CA ASP A 65 -8.65 -9.86 25.58
C ASP A 65 -8.51 -11.30 26.10
N GLY A 66 -9.25 -11.63 27.16
CA GLY A 66 -9.26 -12.96 27.76
C GLY A 66 -7.85 -13.48 28.06
N ASP A 67 -7.61 -14.73 27.72
CA ASP A 67 -6.31 -15.41 27.95
C ASP A 67 -5.19 -14.89 27.02
N ASN A 68 -5.54 -14.06 26.03
CA ASN A 68 -4.58 -13.56 25.04
C ASN A 68 -3.94 -12.20 25.42
N VAL A 69 -4.40 -11.55 26.49
CA VAL A 69 -3.88 -10.24 26.94
C VAL A 69 -2.37 -10.26 27.10
N HIS A 70 -1.84 -11.27 27.81
CA HIS A 70 -0.40 -11.36 28.04
C HIS A 70 0.41 -11.53 26.74
N ARG A 71 -0.09 -12.33 25.79
CA ARG A 71 0.56 -12.49 24.48
C ARG A 71 0.53 -11.19 23.66
N ALA A 72 -0.59 -10.47 23.71
CA ALA A 72 -0.70 -9.17 23.04
C ALA A 72 0.29 -8.14 23.61
N GLN A 73 0.49 -8.12 24.93
CA GLN A 73 1.48 -7.25 25.58
C GLN A 73 2.93 -7.63 25.22
N LEU A 74 3.24 -8.93 25.15
CA LEU A 74 4.55 -9.39 24.69
C LEU A 74 4.81 -8.96 23.24
N ALA A 75 3.85 -9.18 22.35
CA ALA A 75 3.94 -8.73 20.97
C ALA A 75 4.12 -7.21 20.89
N GLN A 76 3.35 -6.44 21.65
CA GLN A 76 3.52 -4.99 21.74
C GLN A 76 4.97 -4.59 22.11
N ALA A 77 5.55 -5.24 23.12
CA ALA A 77 6.92 -4.95 23.54
C ALA A 77 7.94 -5.30 22.45
N GLN A 78 7.74 -6.42 21.74
CA GLN A 78 8.58 -6.84 20.63
C GLN A 78 8.52 -5.84 19.46
N PHE A 79 7.33 -5.41 19.05
CA PHE A 79 7.16 -4.42 18.00
C PHE A 79 7.76 -3.06 18.37
N ARG A 80 7.59 -2.60 19.61
CA ARG A 80 8.25 -1.39 20.12
C ARG A 80 9.78 -1.50 20.01
N SER A 81 10.34 -2.61 20.44
CA SER A 81 11.79 -2.84 20.35
C SER A 81 12.28 -2.87 18.91
N ALA A 82 11.51 -3.49 18.01
CA ALA A 82 11.84 -3.54 16.59
C ALA A 82 11.80 -2.13 15.93
N LEU A 83 10.82 -1.29 16.27
CA LEU A 83 10.72 0.06 15.75
C LEU A 83 11.93 0.93 16.10
N HIS A 84 12.56 0.72 17.26
CA HIS A 84 13.79 1.44 17.64
C HIS A 84 15.00 1.12 16.76
N LEU A 85 14.95 0.04 15.97
CA LEU A 85 16.01 -0.34 15.05
C LEU A 85 15.88 0.34 13.67
N PHE A 86 14.75 1.01 13.42
CA PHE A 86 14.53 1.71 12.16
C PHE A 86 15.01 3.17 12.22
N PRO A 87 15.40 3.74 11.08
CA PRO A 87 15.73 5.15 11.03
C PRO A 87 14.48 6.00 11.37
N PRO A 88 14.67 7.25 11.78
CA PRO A 88 13.57 8.18 11.98
C PRO A 88 12.71 8.29 10.72
N THR A 89 11.39 8.37 10.89
CA THR A 89 10.45 8.53 9.77
C THR A 89 10.65 9.90 9.10
N GLU A 90 10.33 9.99 7.80
CA GLU A 90 10.38 11.27 7.08
C GLU A 90 9.46 12.34 7.69
N SER A 91 8.38 11.93 8.33
CA SER A 91 7.46 12.84 9.01
C SER A 91 8.03 13.42 10.31
N GLY A 92 9.04 12.78 10.90
CA GLY A 92 9.49 13.02 12.26
C GLY A 92 8.58 12.42 13.34
N TRP A 93 7.48 11.78 12.95
CA TRP A 93 6.60 11.04 13.85
C TRP A 93 7.25 9.73 14.29
N THR A 94 7.14 9.41 15.56
CA THR A 94 7.55 8.09 16.06
C THR A 94 6.32 7.18 16.12
N PRO A 95 6.26 6.10 15.32
CA PRO A 95 5.11 5.21 15.33
C PRO A 95 4.85 4.61 16.72
N GLU A 96 3.61 4.64 17.15
CA GLU A 96 3.20 4.04 18.42
C GLU A 96 2.71 2.61 18.20
N VAL A 97 2.88 1.77 19.23
CA VAL A 97 2.37 0.39 19.24
C VAL A 97 1.35 0.27 20.36
N LEU A 98 0.09 -0.01 20.01
CA LEU A 98 -1.01 -0.16 20.96
C LEU A 98 -1.59 -1.58 20.89
N THR A 99 -2.33 -1.96 21.93
CA THR A 99 -3.14 -3.19 21.96
C THR A 99 -4.61 -2.81 22.00
N TYR A 100 -5.46 -3.60 21.36
CA TYR A 100 -6.90 -3.39 21.40
C TYR A 100 -7.67 -4.71 21.27
N SER A 101 -8.94 -4.70 21.66
CA SER A 101 -9.87 -5.80 21.40
C SER A 101 -11.01 -5.31 20.53
N GLY A 102 -11.03 -5.72 19.28
CA GLY A 102 -12.13 -5.42 18.37
C GLY A 102 -13.44 -6.10 18.79
N TYR A 103 -13.37 -7.19 19.56
CA TYR A 103 -14.55 -7.92 20.04
C TYR A 103 -15.26 -7.20 21.19
N TYR A 104 -14.48 -6.69 22.16
CA TYR A 104 -15.04 -6.01 23.33
C TYR A 104 -15.02 -4.48 23.22
N GLY A 105 -14.48 -3.94 22.15
CA GLY A 105 -14.34 -2.48 21.97
C GLY A 105 -13.30 -1.82 22.87
N LEU A 106 -12.41 -2.59 23.50
CA LEU A 106 -11.38 -2.08 24.42
C LEU A 106 -10.19 -1.55 23.62
N GLY A 107 -9.68 -0.38 24.01
CA GLY A 107 -8.49 0.22 23.41
C GLY A 107 -8.74 0.89 22.03
N ILE A 108 -9.98 0.99 21.58
CA ILE A 108 -10.33 1.63 20.29
C ILE A 108 -10.15 3.14 20.39
N ASP A 109 -10.57 3.74 21.50
CA ASP A 109 -10.45 5.19 21.71
C ASP A 109 -8.97 5.61 21.76
N GLU A 110 -8.12 4.83 22.40
CA GLU A 110 -6.66 5.07 22.43
C GLU A 110 -6.02 4.99 21.05
N VAL A 111 -6.50 4.07 20.20
CA VAL A 111 -6.05 3.99 18.80
C VAL A 111 -6.48 5.24 18.03
N TRP A 112 -7.70 5.70 18.26
CA TRP A 112 -8.21 6.91 17.62
C TRP A 112 -7.46 8.16 18.08
N ASP A 113 -7.19 8.26 19.37
CA ASP A 113 -6.38 9.33 19.95
C ASP A 113 -4.95 9.37 19.36
N MET A 114 -4.35 8.22 19.13
CA MET A 114 -3.06 8.12 18.43
C MET A 114 -3.13 8.68 17.01
N ILE A 115 -4.18 8.34 16.27
CA ILE A 115 -4.40 8.84 14.91
C ILE A 115 -4.57 10.37 14.92
N ASP A 116 -5.33 10.90 15.87
CA ASP A 116 -5.55 12.34 15.99
C ASP A 116 -4.25 13.08 16.34
N ARG A 117 -3.45 12.57 17.29
CA ARG A 117 -2.11 13.11 17.60
C ARG A 117 -1.18 13.09 16.39
N TYR A 118 -1.18 12.02 15.60
CA TYR A 118 -0.42 11.98 14.36
C TYR A 118 -0.84 13.08 13.40
N PHE A 119 -2.15 13.24 13.15
CA PHE A 119 -2.63 14.27 12.24
C PHE A 119 -2.33 15.68 12.73
N GLU A 120 -2.45 15.94 14.02
CA GLU A 120 -2.03 17.21 14.61
C GLU A 120 -0.55 17.47 14.37
N PHE A 121 0.30 16.49 14.64
CA PHE A 121 1.74 16.59 14.47
C PHE A 121 2.14 16.87 13.02
N VAL A 122 1.62 16.09 12.05
CA VAL A 122 1.99 16.22 10.63
C VAL A 122 1.37 17.42 9.93
N ARG A 123 0.27 17.98 10.48
CA ARG A 123 -0.26 19.28 10.04
C ARG A 123 0.64 20.42 10.50
N ASN A 124 1.06 20.40 11.75
CA ASN A 124 1.85 21.46 12.36
C ASN A 124 3.25 21.59 11.74
N ASN A 125 3.86 20.47 11.33
CA ASN A 125 5.17 20.48 10.67
C ASN A 125 5.11 20.57 9.13
N GLY A 126 3.92 20.62 8.54
CA GLY A 126 3.69 20.73 7.10
C GLY A 126 3.87 19.42 6.31
N TYR A 127 4.22 18.31 6.97
CA TYR A 127 4.46 17.03 6.30
C TYR A 127 3.21 16.49 5.60
N LEU A 128 2.02 16.65 6.19
CA LEU A 128 0.77 16.17 5.59
C LEU A 128 0.57 16.74 4.19
N MET A 129 0.76 18.04 4.02
CA MET A 129 0.62 18.68 2.71
C MET A 129 1.69 18.21 1.73
N ALA A 130 2.93 18.11 2.19
CA ALA A 130 4.03 17.61 1.35
C ALA A 130 3.79 16.14 0.93
N LYS A 131 3.32 15.27 1.84
CA LYS A 131 2.95 13.87 1.54
C LYS A 131 1.86 13.83 0.46
N ARG A 132 0.78 14.60 0.62
CA ARG A 132 -0.33 14.65 -0.36
C ARG A 132 0.09 15.15 -1.74
N LEU A 133 0.98 16.12 -1.82
CA LEU A 133 1.53 16.59 -3.11
C LEU A 133 2.37 15.51 -3.80
N ARG A 134 3.22 14.78 -3.04
CA ARG A 134 3.95 13.63 -3.60
C ARG A 134 3.02 12.53 -4.08
N GLN A 135 1.98 12.20 -3.30
CA GLN A 135 0.96 11.23 -3.68
C GLN A 135 0.20 11.65 -4.94
N ALA A 136 -0.22 12.91 -5.04
CA ALA A 136 -0.91 13.43 -6.22
C ALA A 136 -0.04 13.32 -7.48
N ARG A 137 1.27 13.65 -7.36
CA ARG A 137 2.22 13.48 -8.46
C ARG A 137 2.39 12.01 -8.86
N TYR A 138 2.56 11.12 -7.89
CA TYR A 138 2.68 9.68 -8.12
C TYR A 138 1.45 9.14 -8.88
N TRP A 139 0.24 9.45 -8.40
CA TRP A 139 -0.99 8.97 -9.01
C TRP A 139 -1.26 9.58 -10.39
N MET A 140 -0.79 10.79 -10.65
CA MET A 140 -0.83 11.36 -12.00
C MET A 140 -0.05 10.47 -12.98
N TYR A 141 1.18 10.08 -12.65
CA TYR A 141 1.98 9.20 -13.51
C TYR A 141 1.40 7.79 -13.61
N GLU A 142 0.95 7.21 -12.50
CA GLU A 142 0.31 5.89 -12.51
C GLU A 142 -0.95 5.88 -13.40
N THR A 143 -1.78 6.92 -13.32
CA THR A 143 -2.97 7.04 -14.16
C THR A 143 -2.60 7.13 -15.65
N ILE A 144 -1.55 7.90 -15.99
CA ILE A 144 -1.05 7.98 -17.36
C ILE A 144 -0.54 6.63 -17.86
N ASN A 145 0.31 5.97 -17.05
CA ASN A 145 0.90 4.68 -17.40
C ASN A 145 -0.19 3.61 -17.60
N GLU A 146 -1.17 3.54 -16.69
CA GLU A 146 -2.28 2.59 -16.77
C GLU A 146 -3.15 2.87 -17.98
N SER A 147 -3.45 4.14 -18.28
CA SER A 147 -4.22 4.51 -19.47
C SER A 147 -3.50 4.13 -20.77
N LEU A 148 -2.20 4.41 -20.87
CA LEU A 148 -1.40 4.02 -22.05
C LEU A 148 -1.29 2.51 -22.18
N ARG A 149 -1.14 1.81 -21.07
CA ARG A 149 -1.06 0.35 -21.04
C ARG A 149 -2.39 -0.27 -21.47
N SER A 150 -3.51 0.21 -20.93
CA SER A 150 -4.84 -0.27 -21.27
C SER A 150 -5.15 -0.01 -22.76
N ASP A 151 -4.85 1.20 -23.27
CA ASP A 151 -5.05 1.57 -24.66
C ASP A 151 -4.28 0.65 -25.64
N PHE A 152 -3.10 0.20 -25.24
CA PHE A 152 -2.31 -0.75 -26.01
C PHE A 152 -2.82 -2.18 -25.88
N TYR A 153 -2.90 -2.72 -24.66
CA TYR A 153 -3.17 -4.14 -24.44
C TYR A 153 -4.63 -4.55 -24.58
N ASP A 154 -5.59 -3.62 -24.42
CA ASP A 154 -7.01 -3.91 -24.58
C ASP A 154 -7.47 -3.80 -26.05
N ASN A 155 -6.60 -3.32 -26.94
CA ASN A 155 -6.89 -3.25 -28.38
C ASN A 155 -6.89 -4.63 -29.01
N SER A 156 -8.00 -5.03 -29.63
CA SER A 156 -8.18 -6.36 -30.21
C SER A 156 -7.16 -6.71 -31.30
N SER A 157 -6.77 -5.74 -32.15
CA SER A 157 -5.76 -5.94 -33.19
C SER A 157 -4.37 -6.14 -32.61
N ILE A 158 -4.05 -5.46 -31.52
CA ILE A 158 -2.80 -5.62 -30.80
C ILE A 158 -2.77 -6.99 -30.10
N GLN A 159 -3.86 -7.42 -29.45
CA GLN A 159 -3.96 -8.74 -28.84
C GLN A 159 -3.76 -9.87 -29.84
N GLU A 160 -4.31 -9.72 -31.05
CA GLU A 160 -4.09 -10.71 -32.11
C GLU A 160 -2.63 -10.73 -32.59
N MET A 161 -2.01 -9.55 -32.76
CA MET A 161 -0.60 -9.44 -33.12
C MET A 161 0.30 -10.04 -32.05
N LEU A 162 0.06 -9.74 -30.76
CA LEU A 162 0.84 -10.27 -29.65
C LEU A 162 0.79 -11.81 -29.61
N ARG A 163 -0.36 -12.43 -29.83
CA ARG A 163 -0.48 -13.90 -29.93
C ARG A 163 0.43 -14.48 -31.02
N LYS A 164 0.42 -13.88 -32.25
CA LYS A 164 1.29 -14.31 -33.34
C LYS A 164 2.78 -14.12 -33.01
N CYS A 165 3.10 -13.01 -32.34
CA CYS A 165 4.46 -12.73 -31.89
C CYS A 165 4.93 -13.72 -30.81
N GLU A 166 4.08 -14.07 -29.84
CA GLU A 166 4.38 -15.06 -28.79
C GLU A 166 4.65 -16.42 -29.39
N GLU A 167 3.86 -16.88 -30.37
CA GLU A 167 4.08 -18.10 -31.11
C GLU A 167 5.44 -18.09 -31.83
N GLY A 168 5.75 -17.03 -32.59
CA GLY A 168 7.02 -16.89 -33.31
C GLY A 168 8.23 -16.81 -32.39
N VAL A 169 8.13 -16.16 -31.23
CA VAL A 169 9.20 -16.15 -30.22
C VAL A 169 9.40 -17.54 -29.61
N THR A 170 8.30 -18.24 -29.30
CA THR A 170 8.35 -19.62 -28.72
C THR A 170 8.97 -20.60 -29.68
N LEU A 171 8.72 -20.48 -30.99
CA LEU A 171 9.29 -21.32 -32.06
C LEU A 171 10.69 -20.87 -32.50
N ASN A 172 11.28 -19.87 -31.89
CA ASN A 172 12.56 -19.28 -32.29
C ASN A 172 12.59 -18.70 -33.73
N GLU A 173 11.44 -18.34 -34.28
CA GLU A 173 11.31 -17.76 -35.62
C GLU A 173 11.54 -16.26 -35.63
N MET A 174 11.38 -15.59 -34.46
CA MET A 174 11.69 -14.15 -34.27
C MET A 174 12.25 -13.87 -32.89
N THR A 175 12.97 -12.77 -32.76
CA THR A 175 13.47 -12.32 -31.47
C THR A 175 12.39 -11.58 -30.67
N SER A 176 12.51 -11.56 -29.34
CA SER A 176 11.60 -10.79 -28.47
C SER A 176 11.60 -9.30 -28.80
N PHE A 177 12.75 -8.75 -29.22
CA PHE A 177 12.86 -7.34 -29.63
C PHE A 177 12.12 -7.06 -30.94
N GLU A 178 12.18 -7.98 -31.89
CA GLU A 178 11.46 -7.84 -33.15
C GLU A 178 9.95 -7.99 -32.93
N ALA A 179 9.52 -8.93 -32.10
CA ALA A 179 8.13 -9.10 -31.69
C ALA A 179 7.55 -7.81 -31.08
N ALA A 180 8.26 -7.23 -30.13
CA ALA A 180 7.85 -5.97 -29.49
C ALA A 180 7.78 -4.82 -30.49
N ARG A 181 8.77 -4.67 -31.38
CA ARG A 181 8.79 -3.66 -32.44
C ARG A 181 7.59 -3.77 -33.36
N ARG A 182 7.24 -4.97 -33.84
CA ARG A 182 6.07 -5.20 -34.72
C ARG A 182 4.76 -4.82 -34.06
N ALA A 183 4.58 -5.14 -32.77
CA ALA A 183 3.39 -4.77 -32.03
C ALA A 183 3.27 -3.25 -31.84
N LEU A 184 4.38 -2.56 -31.56
CA LEU A 184 4.41 -1.09 -31.43
C LEU A 184 4.17 -0.37 -32.77
N GLU A 185 4.76 -0.84 -33.87
CA GLU A 185 4.53 -0.28 -35.23
C GLU A 185 3.05 -0.42 -35.65
N LEU A 186 2.41 -1.55 -35.34
CA LEU A 186 0.98 -1.73 -35.56
C LEU A 186 0.17 -0.74 -34.74
N TYR A 187 0.50 -0.58 -33.46
CA TYR A 187 -0.21 0.36 -32.59
C TYR A 187 -0.11 1.80 -33.08
N GLU A 188 1.08 2.25 -33.50
CA GLU A 188 1.24 3.59 -34.12
C GLU A 188 0.37 3.75 -35.36
N THR A 189 0.31 2.73 -36.23
CA THR A 189 -0.53 2.75 -37.44
C THR A 189 -2.02 2.86 -37.12
N ILE A 190 -2.48 2.19 -36.07
CA ILE A 190 -3.89 2.24 -35.62
C ILE A 190 -4.23 3.62 -35.04
N ARG A 191 -3.30 4.20 -34.27
CA ARG A 191 -3.51 5.49 -33.58
C ARG A 191 -3.55 6.71 -34.52
N HIS A 192 -2.96 6.60 -35.71
CA HIS A 192 -2.93 7.67 -36.70
C HIS A 192 -4.04 7.57 -37.76
N LYS A 193 -4.96 6.61 -37.63
CA LYS A 193 -6.18 6.50 -38.41
C LYS A 193 -7.39 7.12 -37.70
#